data_05f67263477d2630b3e94d6a39df8bac
#
_entry.id   05f67263477d2630b3e94d6a39df8bac
#
_cell.length_a   1.000
_cell.length_b   1.000
_cell.length_c   1.000
_cell.angle_alpha   90.00
_cell.angle_beta   90.00
_cell.angle_gamma   90.00
#
_symmetry.space_group_name_H-M   'P 1'
#
loop_
_entity.id
_entity.type
_entity.pdbx_description
1 polymer ?
#
loop_
_entity_poly.entity_id
_entity_poly.type
_entity_poly.pdbx_seq_one_letter_code
_entity_poly.pdbx_strand_id
1 'polypeptide(L)'
;MIKDQLRVPQAIWKDKSIPKEAKYIYSYIYSKGYNRYFTDINVGEIQQIVRITNKGLRKNLDKLEQAKYLVYQEYSNGMYTITLN
;
A
#
# COMPACT_ATOMS: atom_id res chain seq x y z
N MET A 1 17.34 3.43 13.00
CA MET A 1 16.32 3.34 14.02
C MET A 1 15.03 2.78 13.46
N ILE A 2 14.45 1.82 14.16
CA ILE A 2 13.28 1.12 13.67
C ILE A 2 12.11 2.07 13.42
N LYS A 3 11.95 3.06 14.27
CA LYS A 3 10.91 4.06 14.11
C LYS A 3 10.94 4.74 12.76
N ASP A 4 12.13 5.05 12.29
CA ASP A 4 12.27 5.74 11.02
C ASP A 4 11.92 4.82 9.85
N GLN A 5 12.18 3.53 10.01
CA GLN A 5 11.85 2.56 8.98
C GLN A 5 10.36 2.41 8.79
N LEU A 6 9.58 2.71 9.82
CA LEU A 6 8.13 2.60 9.76
C LEU A 6 7.45 3.93 9.46
N ARG A 7 8.24 4.98 9.33
CA ARG A 7 7.68 6.30 9.07
C ARG A 7 7.14 6.37 7.65
N VAL A 8 5.91 6.81 7.54
CA VAL A 8 5.25 7.01 6.27
C VAL A 8 5.34 8.49 5.90
N PRO A 9 5.54 8.83 4.62
CA PRO A 9 5.59 10.23 4.22
C PRO A 9 4.38 11.00 4.73
N GLN A 10 4.62 12.16 5.32
CA GLN A 10 3.53 12.95 5.88
C GLN A 10 2.52 13.40 4.83
N ALA A 11 2.98 13.54 3.60
CA ALA A 11 2.10 13.98 2.52
C ALA A 11 0.87 13.11 2.39
N ILE A 12 1.04 11.79 2.52
CA ILE A 12 -0.10 10.89 2.35
C ILE A 12 -1.10 11.04 3.48
N TRP A 13 -0.62 11.29 4.71
CA TRP A 13 -1.53 11.45 5.85
C TRP A 13 -2.33 12.74 5.77
N LYS A 14 -1.81 13.74 5.10
CA LYS A 14 -2.48 15.02 4.91
C LYS A 14 -3.31 15.07 3.64
N ASP A 15 -3.16 14.08 2.79
CA ASP A 15 -3.84 14.07 1.49
C ASP A 15 -5.29 13.64 1.66
N LYS A 16 -6.20 14.59 1.54
CA LYS A 16 -7.63 14.33 1.73
C LYS A 16 -8.24 13.55 0.59
N SER A 17 -7.57 13.45 -0.54
CA SER A 17 -8.07 12.67 -1.66
C SER A 17 -7.86 11.17 -1.47
N ILE A 18 -7.03 10.79 -0.49
CA ILE A 18 -6.73 9.39 -0.23
C ILE A 18 -7.57 8.89 0.93
N PRO A 19 -8.36 7.83 0.74
CA PRO A 19 -9.16 7.27 1.83
C PRO A 19 -8.27 6.78 2.97
N LYS A 20 -8.82 6.84 4.18
CA LYS A 20 -8.10 6.39 5.37
C LYS A 20 -7.63 4.95 5.24
N GLU A 21 -8.47 4.09 4.67
CA GLU A 21 -8.13 2.70 4.46
C GLU A 21 -6.90 2.55 3.55
N ALA A 22 -6.84 3.35 2.49
CA ALA A 22 -5.70 3.33 1.59
C ALA A 22 -4.42 3.79 2.30
N LYS A 23 -4.54 4.73 3.23
CA LYS A 23 -3.38 5.20 4.00
C LYS A 23 -2.81 4.08 4.86
N TYR A 24 -3.67 3.29 5.50
CA TYR A 24 -3.22 2.15 6.30
C TYR A 24 -2.55 1.10 5.42
N ILE A 25 -3.13 0.83 4.26
CA ILE A 25 -2.57 -0.13 3.32
C ILE A 25 -1.20 0.34 2.86
N TYR A 26 -1.08 1.62 2.52
CA TYR A 26 0.20 2.18 2.11
C TYR A 26 1.25 2.07 3.22
N SER A 27 0.84 2.33 4.46
CA SER A 27 1.75 2.24 5.60
C SER A 27 2.32 0.83 5.74
N TYR A 28 1.47 -0.18 5.58
CA TYR A 28 1.92 -1.56 5.65
C TYR A 28 2.91 -1.86 4.53
N ILE A 29 2.56 -1.46 3.32
CA ILE A 29 3.42 -1.69 2.16
C ILE A 29 4.77 -0.98 2.34
N TYR A 30 4.72 0.24 2.83
CA TYR A 30 5.93 1.03 3.06
C TYR A 30 6.86 0.33 4.04
N SER A 31 6.31 -0.15 5.15
CA SER A 31 7.14 -0.80 6.16
C SER A 31 7.70 -2.13 5.66
N LYS A 32 6.91 -2.87 4.89
CA LYS A 32 7.35 -4.16 4.34
C LYS A 32 8.40 -3.97 3.25
N GLY A 33 8.21 -2.94 2.42
CA GLY A 33 9.06 -2.67 1.27
C GLY A 33 10.27 -1.79 1.55
N TYR A 34 10.48 -1.43 2.80
CA TYR A 34 11.59 -0.55 3.14
C TYR A 34 12.91 -1.17 2.67
N ASN A 35 13.72 -0.38 1.99
CA ASN A 35 14.99 -0.81 1.43
C ASN A 35 14.86 -1.82 0.28
N ARG A 36 13.69 -1.98 -0.28
CA ARG A 36 13.48 -2.88 -1.39
C ARG A 36 13.08 -2.12 -2.64
N TYR A 37 13.49 -2.67 -3.77
CA TYR A 37 13.13 -2.11 -5.04
C TYR A 37 11.63 -2.29 -5.32
N PHE A 38 11.13 -3.45 -4.93
CA PHE A 38 9.72 -3.76 -5.06
C PHE A 38 9.30 -4.70 -3.94
N THR A 39 8.00 -4.80 -3.73
CA THR A 39 7.44 -5.60 -2.64
C THR A 39 6.29 -6.43 -3.17
N ASP A 40 6.29 -7.72 -2.82
CA ASP A 40 5.16 -8.59 -3.13
C ASP A 40 4.24 -8.63 -1.92
N ILE A 41 2.94 -8.48 -2.18
CA ILE A 41 1.93 -8.64 -1.13
C ILE A 41 0.79 -9.49 -1.66
N ASN A 42 0.04 -10.07 -0.74
CA ASN A 42 -1.19 -10.75 -1.12
C ASN A 42 -2.35 -10.19 -0.31
N VAL A 43 -3.56 -10.43 -0.79
CA VAL A 43 -4.74 -9.88 -0.16
C VAL A 43 -4.90 -10.37 1.28
N GLY A 44 -4.45 -11.60 1.56
CA GLY A 44 -4.55 -12.15 2.91
C GLY A 44 -3.75 -11.37 3.94
N GLU A 45 -2.56 -10.87 3.55
CA GLU A 45 -1.76 -10.04 4.44
C GLU A 45 -2.50 -8.75 4.79
N ILE A 46 -3.11 -8.14 3.78
CA ILE A 46 -3.83 -6.89 3.98
C ILE A 46 -5.07 -7.10 4.83
N GLN A 47 -5.72 -8.26 4.66
CA GLN A 47 -6.92 -8.57 5.44
C GLN A 47 -6.65 -8.69 6.92
N GLN A 48 -5.41 -8.87 7.32
CA GLN A 48 -5.06 -8.93 8.73
C GLN A 48 -5.02 -7.53 9.37
N ILE A 49 -4.96 -6.49 8.58
CA ILE A 49 -4.91 -5.12 9.11
C ILE A 49 -6.17 -4.33 8.82
N VAL A 50 -6.87 -4.64 7.73
CA VAL A 50 -8.15 -3.98 7.41
C VAL A 50 -9.10 -5.01 6.85
N ARG A 51 -10.39 -4.79 7.04
CA ARG A 51 -11.40 -5.66 6.45
C ARG A 51 -11.61 -5.24 5.01
N ILE A 52 -11.20 -6.09 4.09
CA ILE A 52 -11.22 -5.72 2.71
C ILE A 52 -11.32 -6.96 1.83
N THR A 53 -12.01 -6.82 0.71
CA THR A 53 -12.03 -7.84 -0.33
C THR A 53 -10.91 -7.57 -1.30
N ASN A 54 -10.62 -8.55 -2.18
CA ASN A 54 -9.62 -8.34 -3.21
C ASN A 54 -10.02 -7.17 -4.13
N LYS A 55 -11.31 -7.05 -4.42
CA LYS A 55 -11.81 -5.93 -5.22
C LYS A 55 -11.56 -4.59 -4.52
N GLY A 56 -11.81 -4.55 -3.22
CA GLY A 56 -11.57 -3.34 -2.44
C GLY A 56 -10.10 -2.99 -2.37
N LEU A 57 -9.24 -3.99 -2.26
CA LEU A 57 -7.79 -3.76 -2.26
C LEU A 57 -7.35 -3.14 -3.58
N ARG A 58 -7.81 -3.69 -4.71
CA ARG A 58 -7.47 -3.11 -6.02
C ARG A 58 -7.92 -1.66 -6.11
N LYS A 59 -9.11 -1.38 -5.61
CA LYS A 59 -9.65 -0.01 -5.65
C LYS A 59 -8.76 0.95 -4.87
N ASN A 60 -8.29 0.53 -3.70
CA ASN A 60 -7.40 1.36 -2.90
C ASN A 60 -6.03 1.53 -3.57
N LEU A 61 -5.51 0.46 -4.14
CA LEU A 61 -4.24 0.53 -4.86
C LEU A 61 -4.34 1.45 -6.07
N ASP A 62 -5.48 1.42 -6.78
CA ASP A 62 -5.71 2.32 -7.89
C ASP A 62 -5.67 3.77 -7.47
N LYS A 63 -6.28 4.09 -6.33
CA LYS A 63 -6.26 5.46 -5.82
C LYS A 63 -4.85 5.91 -5.46
N LEU A 64 -4.07 5.03 -4.85
CA LEU A 64 -2.68 5.33 -4.51
C LEU A 64 -1.83 5.51 -5.76
N GLU A 65 -2.09 4.69 -6.79
CA GLU A 65 -1.36 4.80 -8.04
C GLU A 65 -1.71 6.09 -8.78
N GLN A 66 -2.99 6.46 -8.81
CA GLN A 66 -3.44 7.69 -9.44
C GLN A 66 -2.83 8.90 -8.77
N ALA A 67 -2.62 8.83 -7.46
CA ALA A 67 -2.02 9.92 -6.71
C ALA A 67 -0.49 9.85 -6.75
N LYS A 68 0.07 8.89 -7.49
CA LYS A 68 1.52 8.76 -7.72
C LYS A 68 2.32 8.36 -6.49
N TYR A 69 1.68 7.67 -5.54
CA TYR A 69 2.39 7.16 -4.38
C TYR A 69 3.06 5.82 -4.66
N LEU A 70 2.52 5.05 -5.61
CA LEU A 70 3.08 3.75 -5.94
C LEU A 70 2.64 3.33 -7.34
N VAL A 71 3.25 2.25 -7.82
CA VAL A 71 2.81 1.56 -9.03
C VAL A 71 2.62 0.10 -8.63
N TYR A 72 1.56 -0.53 -9.11
CA TYR A 72 1.31 -1.92 -8.75
C TYR A 72 0.88 -2.73 -9.95
N GLN A 73 1.05 -4.04 -9.81
CA GLN A 73 0.59 -4.98 -10.82
C GLN A 73 0.08 -6.24 -10.13
N GLU A 74 -1.12 -6.67 -10.49
CA GLU A 74 -1.66 -7.93 -10.00
C GLU A 74 -1.22 -9.03 -10.97
N TYR A 75 -0.34 -9.91 -10.53
CA TYR A 75 0.19 -10.97 -11.40
C TYR A 75 -0.54 -12.30 -11.21
N SER A 76 -1.32 -12.42 -10.16
CA SER A 76 -2.17 -13.57 -9.92
C SER A 76 -3.31 -13.10 -9.04
N ASN A 77 -4.41 -13.82 -9.01
CA ASN A 77 -5.56 -13.39 -8.24
C ASN A 77 -5.20 -13.17 -6.77
N GLY A 78 -5.29 -11.92 -6.33
CA GLY A 78 -4.96 -11.55 -4.95
C GLY A 78 -3.47 -11.40 -4.66
N MET A 79 -2.62 -11.49 -5.69
CA MET A 79 -1.16 -11.38 -5.52
C MET A 79 -0.66 -10.16 -6.30
N TYR A 80 0.07 -9.30 -5.62
CA TYR A 80 0.48 -8.01 -6.18
C TYR A 80 1.96 -7.77 -6.02
N THR A 81 2.55 -7.14 -7.03
CA THR A 81 3.90 -6.58 -6.94
C THR A 81 3.76 -5.07 -6.91
N ILE A 82 4.41 -4.43 -5.95
CA ILE A 82 4.26 -3.00 -5.73
C ILE A 82 5.62 -2.34 -5.69
N THR A 83 5.73 -1.23 -6.42
CA THR A 83 6.91 -0.38 -6.40
C THR A 83 6.50 0.97 -5.83
N LEU A 84 7.15 1.41 -4.77
CA LEU A 84 6.86 2.72 -4.18
C LEU A 84 7.59 3.80 -4.96
N ASN A 85 6.91 4.92 -5.15
CA ASN A 85 7.50 6.07 -5.83
C ASN A 85 8.32 6.93 -4.87
#